data_3f6be935031669a0b53df83ffd063713
#
_entry.id   3f6be935031669a0b53df83ffd063713
#
_cell.length_a   1.000
_cell.length_b   1.000
_cell.length_c   1.000
_cell.angle_alpha   90.00
_cell.angle_beta   90.00
_cell.angle_gamma   90.00
#
_symmetry.space_group_name_H-M   'P 1'
#
loop_
_entity.id
_entity.type
_entity.pdbx_description
1 polymer ?
#
loop_
_entity_poly.entity_id
_entity_poly.type
_entity_poly.pdbx_seq_one_letter_code
_entity_poly.pdbx_strand_id
1 'polypeptide(L)'
;MSRTIQEKNKALVIEAFDTLFNKRDYVAAERYWSPDYIQHSAHIAPGREGLFNLIKGLPLTLKYEPGTIVAEGDIVIVHGRFSGFGAPVNWIAADIVRIQNGFLVEHWDVIQDEATEEQSISKQPMFGTTFPTYA
;
A
#
# COMPACT_ATOMS: atom_id res chain seq x y z
N MET A 1 17.31 -22.89 0.27
CA MET A 1 15.97 -23.35 0.57
C MET A 1 14.93 -22.58 -0.23
N SER A 2 13.92 -23.27 -0.69
CA SER A 2 12.83 -22.64 -1.43
C SER A 2 11.94 -21.83 -0.48
N ARG A 3 11.46 -20.66 -0.95
CA ARG A 3 10.45 -19.92 -0.22
C ARG A 3 9.11 -20.61 -0.32
N THR A 4 8.29 -20.50 0.72
CA THR A 4 6.88 -20.91 0.66
C THR A 4 6.13 -19.96 -0.28
N ILE A 5 4.92 -20.36 -0.70
CA ILE A 5 4.07 -19.47 -1.51
C ILE A 5 3.72 -18.20 -0.75
N GLN A 6 3.51 -18.28 0.56
CA GLN A 6 3.21 -17.12 1.40
C GLN A 6 4.40 -16.14 1.42
N GLU A 7 5.62 -16.66 1.56
CA GLU A 7 6.82 -15.82 1.55
C GLU A 7 7.01 -15.14 0.20
N LYS A 8 6.78 -15.87 -0.90
CA LYS A 8 6.85 -15.31 -2.25
C LYS A 8 5.81 -14.22 -2.48
N ASN A 9 4.58 -14.45 -2.02
CA ASN A 9 3.50 -13.49 -2.18
C ASN A 9 3.74 -12.22 -1.37
N LYS A 10 4.25 -12.36 -0.13
CA LYS A 10 4.62 -11.18 0.69
C LYS A 10 5.73 -10.37 0.01
N ALA A 11 6.77 -11.03 -0.46
CA ALA A 11 7.87 -10.36 -1.16
C ALA A 11 7.38 -9.65 -2.42
N LEU A 12 6.48 -10.29 -3.17
CA LEU A 12 5.90 -9.70 -4.38
C LEU A 12 5.16 -8.41 -4.09
N VAL A 13 4.32 -8.39 -3.06
CA VAL A 13 3.55 -7.19 -2.69
C VAL A 13 4.47 -6.05 -2.24
N ILE A 14 5.45 -6.34 -1.40
CA ILE A 14 6.43 -5.33 -0.95
C ILE A 14 7.15 -4.72 -2.15
N GLU A 15 7.63 -5.56 -3.06
CA GLU A 15 8.35 -5.12 -4.25
C GLU A 15 7.46 -4.31 -5.19
N ALA A 16 6.22 -4.77 -5.40
CA ALA A 16 5.25 -4.07 -6.24
C ALA A 16 4.93 -2.68 -5.68
N PHE A 17 4.65 -2.60 -4.40
CA PHE A 17 4.30 -1.34 -3.74
C PHE A 17 5.47 -0.36 -3.75
N ASP A 18 6.68 -0.83 -3.49
CA ASP A 18 7.88 0.01 -3.56
C ASP A 18 8.11 0.55 -4.97
N THR A 19 7.92 -0.30 -5.97
CA THR A 19 8.10 0.07 -7.38
C THR A 19 7.11 1.15 -7.82
N LEU A 20 5.84 1.01 -7.44
CA LEU A 20 4.82 1.98 -7.84
C LEU A 20 4.83 3.25 -6.99
N PHE A 21 4.81 3.11 -5.67
CA PHE A 21 4.61 4.26 -4.78
C PHE A 21 5.89 5.05 -4.53
N ASN A 22 7.01 4.37 -4.32
CA ASN A 22 8.28 5.02 -3.97
C ASN A 22 9.14 5.31 -5.20
N LYS A 23 9.34 4.32 -6.06
CA LYS A 23 10.17 4.48 -7.26
C LYS A 23 9.44 5.17 -8.39
N ARG A 24 8.12 5.12 -8.39
CA ARG A 24 7.29 5.71 -9.45
C ARG A 24 7.63 5.18 -10.84
N ASP A 25 8.06 3.92 -10.91
CA ASP A 25 8.43 3.25 -12.16
C ASP A 25 7.21 2.51 -12.73
N TYR A 26 6.44 3.20 -13.55
CA TYR A 26 5.17 2.68 -14.08
C TYR A 26 5.37 1.53 -15.06
N VAL A 27 6.45 1.55 -15.82
CA VAL A 27 6.76 0.46 -16.77
C VAL A 27 7.07 -0.82 -16.00
N ALA A 28 7.91 -0.75 -14.97
CA ALA A 28 8.20 -1.89 -14.12
C ALA A 28 6.97 -2.35 -13.33
N ALA A 29 6.15 -1.41 -12.86
CA ALA A 29 4.93 -1.72 -12.09
C ALA A 29 3.91 -2.54 -12.91
N GLU A 30 3.84 -2.37 -14.21
CA GLU A 30 2.97 -3.17 -15.08
C GLU A 30 3.22 -4.68 -14.98
N ARG A 31 4.43 -5.07 -14.57
CA ARG A 31 4.80 -6.49 -14.41
C ARG A 31 4.20 -7.10 -13.14
N TYR A 32 3.75 -6.26 -12.22
CA TYR A 32 3.19 -6.70 -10.94
C TYR A 32 1.68 -6.68 -10.93
N TRP A 33 1.06 -5.64 -11.52
CA TRP A 33 -0.40 -5.50 -11.55
C TRP A 33 -0.98 -6.12 -12.81
N SER A 34 -2.01 -6.99 -12.61
CA SER A 34 -2.74 -7.57 -13.73
C SER A 34 -3.43 -6.47 -14.54
N PRO A 35 -3.47 -6.60 -15.89
CA PRO A 35 -4.30 -5.71 -16.70
C PRO A 35 -5.80 -5.80 -16.35
N ASP A 36 -6.24 -6.91 -15.76
CA ASP A 36 -7.63 -7.12 -15.34
C ASP A 36 -7.82 -6.87 -13.83
N TYR A 37 -6.95 -6.07 -13.22
CA TYR A 37 -6.94 -5.75 -11.80
C TYR A 37 -8.28 -5.17 -11.33
N ILE A 38 -8.81 -5.74 -10.23
CA ILE A 38 -10.09 -5.34 -9.65
C ILE A 38 -9.83 -4.46 -8.42
N GLN A 39 -10.34 -3.24 -8.45
CA GLN A 39 -10.14 -2.27 -7.38
C GLN A 39 -11.41 -2.09 -6.56
N HIS A 40 -11.31 -2.35 -5.23
CA HIS A 40 -12.40 -2.13 -4.29
C HIS A 40 -12.21 -0.89 -3.40
N SER A 41 -11.03 -0.25 -3.46
CA SER A 41 -10.82 0.98 -2.70
C SER A 41 -11.79 2.06 -3.17
N ALA A 42 -12.49 2.68 -2.22
CA ALA A 42 -13.44 3.75 -2.52
C ALA A 42 -12.78 5.02 -3.05
N HIS A 43 -11.45 5.11 -2.92
CA HIS A 43 -10.68 6.30 -3.28
C HIS A 43 -10.02 6.21 -4.66
N ILE A 44 -10.11 5.06 -5.33
CA ILE A 44 -9.33 4.79 -6.54
C ILE A 44 -10.26 4.38 -7.69
N ALA A 45 -10.06 4.96 -8.87
CA ALA A 45 -10.80 4.60 -10.07
C ALA A 45 -10.50 3.15 -10.49
N PRO A 46 -11.39 2.52 -11.27
CA PRO A 46 -11.27 1.09 -11.60
C PRO A 46 -10.00 0.74 -12.36
N GLY A 47 -9.55 -0.50 -12.15
CA GLY A 47 -8.51 -1.13 -12.93
C GLY A 47 -7.10 -0.67 -12.58
N ARG A 48 -6.14 -1.29 -13.24
CA ARG A 48 -4.72 -0.95 -13.10
C ARG A 48 -4.48 0.51 -13.49
N GLU A 49 -5.11 0.96 -14.55
CA GLU A 49 -4.97 2.35 -15.02
C GLU A 49 -5.48 3.36 -14.02
N GLY A 50 -6.59 3.06 -13.34
CA GLY A 50 -7.12 3.94 -12.30
C GLY A 50 -6.12 4.18 -11.19
N LEU A 51 -5.48 3.11 -10.73
CA LEU A 51 -4.44 3.20 -9.70
C LEU A 51 -3.22 3.99 -10.22
N PHE A 52 -2.70 3.63 -11.39
CA PHE A 52 -1.49 4.26 -11.93
C PHE A 52 -1.73 5.76 -12.20
N ASN A 53 -2.89 6.11 -12.74
CA ASN A 53 -3.23 7.51 -12.98
C ASN A 53 -3.36 8.32 -11.69
N LEU A 54 -3.92 7.72 -10.64
CA LEU A 54 -3.96 8.35 -9.33
C LEU A 54 -2.55 8.70 -8.85
N ILE A 55 -1.63 7.74 -8.89
CA ILE A 55 -0.26 7.93 -8.40
C ILE A 55 0.48 8.98 -9.25
N LYS A 56 0.27 8.96 -10.58
CA LYS A 56 0.88 9.97 -11.47
C LYS A 56 0.47 11.39 -11.12
N GLY A 57 -0.73 11.58 -10.58
CA GLY A 57 -1.23 12.88 -10.16
C GLY A 57 -0.77 13.34 -8.78
N LEU A 58 -0.09 12.49 -8.02
CA LEU A 58 0.37 12.82 -6.66
C LEU A 58 1.76 13.44 -6.67
N PRO A 59 2.10 14.27 -5.63
CA PRO A 59 3.45 14.83 -5.52
C PRO A 59 4.53 13.76 -5.53
N LEU A 60 5.73 14.12 -6.00
CA LEU A 60 6.90 13.23 -5.98
C LEU A 60 7.39 12.93 -4.56
N THR A 61 6.88 13.65 -3.57
CA THR A 61 7.16 13.43 -2.16
C THR A 61 6.39 12.25 -1.56
N LEU A 62 5.48 11.64 -2.34
CA LEU A 62 4.76 10.44 -1.88
C LEU A 62 5.76 9.39 -1.39
N LYS A 63 5.49 8.89 -0.18
CA LYS A 63 6.29 7.83 0.44
C LYS A 63 5.37 6.77 1.01
N TYR A 64 5.68 5.51 0.73
CA TYR A 64 5.00 4.37 1.33
C TYR A 64 5.98 3.61 2.22
N GLU A 65 5.57 3.33 3.46
CA GLU A 65 6.35 2.57 4.44
C GLU A 65 5.54 1.35 4.86
N PRO A 66 5.97 0.13 4.48
CA PRO A 66 5.31 -1.09 4.93
C PRO A 66 5.70 -1.43 6.37
N GLY A 67 4.75 -1.95 7.13
CA GLY A 67 4.96 -2.48 8.46
C GLY A 67 4.67 -3.98 8.51
N THR A 68 3.74 -4.37 9.37
CA THR A 68 3.32 -5.77 9.48
C THR A 68 2.74 -6.27 8.17
N ILE A 69 3.21 -7.43 7.73
CA ILE A 69 2.70 -8.09 6.53
C ILE A 69 2.44 -9.57 6.84
N VAL A 70 1.29 -10.07 6.41
CA VAL A 70 0.88 -11.47 6.60
C VAL A 70 0.32 -12.00 5.29
N ALA A 71 0.39 -13.31 5.11
CA ALA A 71 -0.16 -13.95 3.93
C ALA A 71 -0.80 -15.29 4.31
N GLU A 72 -1.93 -15.57 3.68
CA GLU A 72 -2.60 -16.86 3.79
C GLU A 72 -3.23 -17.18 2.43
N GLY A 73 -2.94 -18.37 1.88
CA GLY A 73 -3.41 -18.73 0.56
C GLY A 73 -2.90 -17.72 -0.49
N ASP A 74 -3.83 -17.17 -1.25
CA ASP A 74 -3.54 -16.17 -2.29
C ASP A 74 -3.71 -14.72 -1.81
N ILE A 75 -3.96 -14.50 -0.51
CA ILE A 75 -4.20 -13.19 0.08
C ILE A 75 -2.97 -12.73 0.87
N VAL A 76 -2.62 -11.46 0.68
CA VAL A 76 -1.59 -10.75 1.45
C VAL A 76 -2.24 -9.52 2.09
N ILE A 77 -1.96 -9.29 3.36
CA ILE A 77 -2.39 -8.06 4.06
C ILE A 77 -1.14 -7.36 4.56
N VAL A 78 -1.01 -6.08 4.23
CA VAL A 78 0.10 -5.24 4.68
C VAL A 78 -0.43 -3.98 5.36
N HIS A 79 0.08 -3.72 6.55
CA HIS A 79 -0.19 -2.52 7.32
C HIS A 79 0.91 -1.51 7.01
N GLY A 80 0.55 -0.33 6.52
CA GLY A 80 1.53 0.63 6.03
C GLY A 80 1.13 2.07 6.23
N ARG A 81 2.09 2.95 6.01
CA ARG A 81 1.90 4.41 6.08
C ARG A 81 2.12 5.03 4.71
N PHE A 82 1.16 5.84 4.27
CA PHE A 82 1.31 6.74 3.13
C PHE A 82 1.50 8.15 3.65
N SER A 83 2.54 8.84 3.18
CA SER A 83 2.84 10.22 3.53
C SER A 83 3.28 11.01 2.31
N GLY A 84 3.31 12.34 2.42
CA GLY A 84 3.83 13.20 1.37
C GLY A 84 3.00 13.26 0.10
N PHE A 85 1.72 12.88 0.16
CA PHE A 85 0.86 12.83 -1.02
C PHE A 85 -0.04 14.07 -1.20
N GLY A 86 0.31 15.18 -0.53
CA GLY A 86 -0.40 16.46 -0.70
C GLY A 86 -1.56 16.69 0.25
N ALA A 87 -1.88 15.72 1.10
CA ALA A 87 -2.91 15.88 2.13
C ALA A 87 -2.30 16.41 3.44
N PRO A 88 -3.11 17.04 4.30
CA PRO A 88 -2.62 17.59 5.57
C PRO A 88 -2.24 16.53 6.61
N VAL A 89 -2.68 15.28 6.43
CA VAL A 89 -2.38 14.17 7.34
C VAL A 89 -1.92 12.96 6.55
N ASN A 90 -1.16 12.08 7.20
CA ASN A 90 -0.79 10.78 6.64
C ASN A 90 -1.96 9.82 6.70
N TRP A 91 -1.92 8.76 5.91
CA TRP A 91 -2.85 7.64 5.99
C TRP A 91 -2.15 6.40 6.51
N ILE A 92 -2.81 5.73 7.45
CA ILE A 92 -2.46 4.37 7.85
C ILE A 92 -3.46 3.45 7.19
N ALA A 93 -2.96 2.49 6.42
CA ALA A 93 -3.80 1.61 5.63
C ALA A 93 -3.49 0.15 5.91
N ALA A 94 -4.55 -0.66 5.98
CA ALA A 94 -4.44 -2.10 5.82
C ALA A 94 -4.85 -2.40 4.38
N ASP A 95 -3.87 -2.73 3.55
CA ASP A 95 -4.09 -3.11 2.16
C ASP A 95 -4.21 -4.62 2.06
N ILE A 96 -5.28 -5.09 1.42
CA ILE A 96 -5.55 -6.51 1.22
C ILE A 96 -5.43 -6.78 -0.28
N VAL A 97 -4.55 -7.70 -0.65
CA VAL A 97 -4.23 -7.96 -2.05
C VAL A 97 -4.39 -9.45 -2.32
N ARG A 98 -5.10 -9.78 -3.40
CA ARG A 98 -5.16 -11.16 -3.90
C ARG A 98 -4.16 -11.33 -5.04
N ILE A 99 -3.40 -12.42 -4.97
CA ILE A 99 -2.35 -12.75 -5.92
C ILE A 99 -2.81 -13.94 -6.77
N GLN A 100 -2.60 -13.87 -8.08
CA GLN A 100 -2.86 -14.99 -8.98
C GLN A 100 -1.80 -15.00 -10.08
N ASN A 101 -1.15 -16.14 -10.26
CA ASN A 101 -0.12 -16.34 -11.29
C ASN A 101 1.00 -15.29 -11.24
N GLY A 102 1.37 -14.86 -10.03
CA GLY A 102 2.44 -13.88 -9.85
C GLY A 102 2.03 -12.43 -10.09
N PHE A 103 0.72 -12.15 -10.19
CA PHE A 103 0.19 -10.80 -10.38
C PHE A 103 -0.72 -10.39 -9.23
N LEU A 104 -0.74 -9.09 -8.93
CA LEU A 104 -1.74 -8.49 -8.08
C LEU A 104 -3.02 -8.36 -8.92
N VAL A 105 -4.07 -9.08 -8.53
CA VAL A 105 -5.30 -9.18 -9.33
C VAL A 105 -6.51 -8.52 -8.69
N GLU A 106 -6.46 -8.26 -7.37
CA GLU A 106 -7.60 -7.67 -6.67
C GLU A 106 -7.14 -7.01 -5.37
N HIS A 107 -7.77 -5.89 -5.01
CA HIS A 107 -7.33 -5.07 -3.88
C HIS A 107 -8.51 -4.49 -3.12
N TRP A 108 -8.41 -4.55 -1.78
CA TRP A 108 -9.29 -3.86 -0.83
C TRP A 108 -8.41 -3.08 0.13
N ASP A 109 -8.96 -2.06 0.76
CA ASP A 109 -8.24 -1.35 1.82
C ASP A 109 -9.16 -0.86 2.94
N VAL A 110 -8.54 -0.61 4.09
CA VAL A 110 -9.13 0.11 5.20
C VAL A 110 -8.15 1.20 5.57
N ILE A 111 -8.58 2.44 5.55
CA ILE A 111 -7.73 3.62 5.70
C ILE A 111 -8.20 4.46 6.88
N GLN A 112 -7.23 4.94 7.68
CA GLN A 112 -7.47 5.93 8.73
C GLN A 112 -6.47 7.07 8.62
N ASP A 113 -6.91 8.29 8.97
CA ASP A 113 -6.00 9.41 9.15
C ASP A 113 -5.08 9.12 10.34
N GLU A 114 -3.78 9.37 10.18
CA GLU A 114 -2.83 9.12 11.25
C GLU A 114 -2.90 10.20 12.31
N ALA A 115 -3.25 9.81 13.53
CA ALA A 115 -3.37 10.71 14.68
C ALA A 115 -2.00 11.13 15.20
N THR A 116 -1.89 12.40 15.63
CA THR A 116 -0.76 12.88 16.42
C THR A 116 -0.86 12.35 17.85
N GLU A 117 0.21 12.53 18.63
CA GLU A 117 0.20 12.13 20.05
C GLU A 117 -0.93 12.82 20.83
N GLU A 118 -1.18 14.10 20.53
CA GLU A 118 -2.24 14.87 21.20
C GLU A 118 -3.62 14.33 20.87
N GLN A 119 -3.84 13.89 19.62
CA GLN A 119 -5.11 13.36 19.15
C GLN A 119 -5.36 11.93 19.62
N SER A 120 -4.31 11.17 19.89
CA SER A 120 -4.41 9.76 20.26
C SER A 120 -4.89 9.60 21.71
N ILE A 121 -6.03 8.94 21.88
CA ILE A 121 -6.58 8.65 23.22
C ILE A 121 -5.73 7.59 23.90
N SER A 122 -5.26 6.58 23.17
CA SER A 122 -4.45 5.48 23.72
C SER A 122 -3.02 5.89 24.03
N LYS A 123 -2.57 7.02 23.48
CA LYS A 123 -1.16 7.48 23.56
C LYS A 123 -0.17 6.45 23.02
N GLN A 124 -0.64 5.63 22.07
CA GLN A 124 0.20 4.68 21.33
C GLN A 124 0.15 5.02 19.84
N PRO A 125 1.28 4.98 19.13
CA PRO A 125 1.29 5.28 17.69
C PRO A 125 0.46 4.28 16.88
N MET A 126 -0.19 4.76 15.84
CA MET A 126 -0.93 3.90 14.91
C MET A 126 0.00 3.07 14.05
N PHE A 127 1.24 3.52 13.84
CA PHE A 127 2.20 2.86 12.97
C PHE A 127 3.62 3.08 13.51
N GLY A 128 4.43 2.01 13.55
CA GLY A 128 5.79 2.08 14.03
C GLY A 128 5.85 2.40 15.53
N THR A 129 6.87 3.16 15.92
CA THR A 129 7.15 3.48 17.32
C THR A 129 7.08 4.97 17.65
N THR A 130 6.77 5.80 16.66
CA THR A 130 6.72 7.26 16.81
C THR A 130 5.44 7.83 16.22
N PHE A 131 5.00 8.96 16.78
CA PHE A 131 3.89 9.72 16.23
C PHE A 131 4.35 10.63 15.08
N PRO A 132 3.46 10.95 14.13
CA PRO A 132 3.77 11.96 13.13
C PRO A 132 3.78 13.35 13.77
N THR A 133 4.57 14.24 13.17
CA THR A 133 4.56 15.67 13.52
C THR A 133 4.17 16.43 12.24
N TYR A 134 2.97 16.98 12.22
CA TYR A 134 2.51 17.77 11.08
C TYR A 134 2.91 19.24 11.27
N ALA A 135 3.30 19.87 10.16
CA ALA A 135 3.65 21.28 10.17
C ALA A 135 2.39 22.17 10.22
#